data_00d8a7d9ce82945e33b100a7230e7805
#
_entry.id   00d8a7d9ce82945e33b100a7230e7805
#
_cell.length_a   1.000
_cell.length_b   1.000
_cell.length_c   1.000
_cell.angle_alpha   90.00
_cell.angle_beta   90.00
_cell.angle_gamma   90.00
#
_symmetry.space_group_name_H-M   'P 1'
#
loop_
_entity.id
_entity.type
_entity.pdbx_description
1 polymer ?
#
loop_
_entity_poly.entity_id
_entity_poly.type
_entity_poly.pdbx_seq_one_letter_code
_entity_poly.pdbx_strand_id
1 'polypeptide(L)'
;KGIGNKALSPSKAEIVKQTADYAEVLYTNTSDDLRFQHGYIVRKGVSGVYMYVIVNGTPTSSSVQLQEARVCTRTNSSFLNGYVDDSMRGKIPSVSELAAVEANGTDNAAYVQDATYKMPDGTIYTKYNWGQYVVRDSLHGLMHNNGYYGLWNIPCSQEWMPGGPMKQELTVHATGKSPISIQMLQGEHFGTASMFYNN
;
A
#
# COMPACT_ATOMS: atom_id res chain seq x y z
N LYS A 1 -9.61 -6.92 20.62
CA LYS A 1 -8.72 -5.77 20.84
C LYS A 1 -8.13 -5.35 19.48
N GLY A 2 -8.44 -4.14 19.01
CA GLY A 2 -7.95 -3.66 17.72
C GLY A 2 -6.45 -3.35 17.78
N ILE A 3 -5.73 -3.77 16.77
CA ILE A 3 -4.38 -3.24 16.52
C ILE A 3 -4.62 -1.91 15.82
N GLY A 4 -4.32 -0.79 16.46
CA GLY A 4 -4.47 0.53 15.85
C GLY A 4 -3.56 0.72 14.65
N ASN A 5 -3.71 1.82 13.93
CA ASN A 5 -2.87 2.19 12.78
C ASN A 5 -1.40 2.21 13.15
N LYS A 6 -0.69 1.12 12.90
CA LYS A 6 0.75 1.01 13.11
C LYS A 6 1.45 0.57 11.84
N ALA A 7 2.59 1.17 11.58
CA ALA A 7 3.59 0.51 10.77
C ALA A 7 4.14 -0.69 11.56
N LEU A 8 4.10 -1.86 10.98
CA LEU A 8 4.66 -3.07 11.61
C LEU A 8 6.19 -2.97 11.55
N SER A 9 6.80 -2.70 12.68
CA SER A 9 8.26 -2.65 12.80
C SER A 9 8.78 -4.04 13.14
N PRO A 10 9.70 -4.60 12.35
CA PRO A 10 10.25 -5.91 12.64
C PRO A 10 11.11 -5.88 13.91
N SER A 11 10.94 -6.87 14.76
CA SER A 11 11.79 -7.11 15.93
C SER A 11 12.98 -8.05 15.61
N LYS A 12 12.92 -8.76 14.50
CA LYS A 12 13.93 -9.68 14.02
C LYS A 12 14.06 -9.63 12.51
N ALA A 13 15.28 -9.74 12.00
CA ALA A 13 15.58 -9.97 10.60
C ALA A 13 16.52 -11.17 10.46
N GLU A 14 16.27 -12.04 9.50
CA GLU A 14 17.09 -13.22 9.26
C GLU A 14 17.22 -13.53 7.76
N ILE A 15 18.38 -14.00 7.36
CA ILE A 15 18.61 -14.55 6.03
C ILE A 15 18.11 -16.00 6.06
N VAL A 16 17.03 -16.28 5.35
CA VAL A 16 16.45 -17.62 5.27
C VAL A 16 17.28 -18.50 4.35
N LYS A 17 17.69 -17.93 3.19
CA LYS A 17 18.50 -18.62 2.20
C LYS A 17 19.30 -17.62 1.38
N GLN A 18 20.52 -17.99 1.05
CA GLN A 18 21.39 -17.23 0.16
C GLN A 18 22.22 -18.16 -0.72
N THR A 19 22.26 -17.87 -2.00
CA THR A 19 23.12 -18.51 -3.01
C THR A 19 23.68 -17.43 -3.94
N ALA A 20 24.44 -17.81 -4.96
CA ALA A 20 24.96 -16.87 -5.95
C ALA A 20 23.85 -16.16 -6.77
N ASP A 21 22.67 -16.79 -6.89
CA ASP A 21 21.57 -16.34 -7.78
C ASP A 21 20.26 -16.05 -7.04
N TYR A 22 20.24 -16.22 -5.72
CA TYR A 22 19.04 -16.12 -4.91
C TYR A 22 19.37 -15.64 -3.50
N ALA A 23 18.57 -14.71 -2.99
CA ALA A 23 18.60 -14.34 -1.57
C ALA A 23 17.17 -14.15 -1.04
N GLU A 24 16.92 -14.64 0.15
CA GLU A 24 15.67 -14.51 0.87
C GLU A 24 15.92 -13.99 2.27
N VAL A 25 15.23 -12.91 2.62
CA VAL A 25 15.27 -12.29 3.95
C VAL A 25 13.87 -12.27 4.54
N LEU A 26 13.75 -12.67 5.78
CA LEU A 26 12.51 -12.67 6.53
C LEU A 26 12.59 -11.68 7.69
N TYR A 27 11.64 -10.78 7.75
CA TYR A 27 11.43 -9.85 8.86
C TYR A 27 10.25 -10.33 9.70
N THR A 28 10.43 -10.45 10.99
CA THR A 28 9.40 -10.92 11.92
C THR A 28 9.08 -9.83 12.94
N ASN A 29 7.80 -9.54 13.14
CA ASN A 29 7.29 -8.78 14.26
C ASN A 29 6.65 -9.74 15.27
N THR A 30 7.10 -9.70 16.51
CA THR A 30 6.63 -10.58 17.60
C THR A 30 5.97 -9.80 18.74
N SER A 31 5.84 -8.49 18.63
CA SER A 31 5.38 -7.62 19.72
C SER A 31 3.87 -7.41 19.78
N ASP A 32 3.14 -7.91 18.79
CA ASP A 32 1.69 -7.73 18.68
C ASP A 32 0.94 -9.05 18.95
N ASP A 33 -0.36 -8.96 19.14
CA ASP A 33 -1.24 -10.13 19.34
C ASP A 33 -1.27 -11.06 18.12
N LEU A 34 -0.93 -10.54 16.95
CA LEU A 34 -0.64 -11.33 15.75
C LEU A 34 0.86 -11.22 15.40
N ARG A 35 1.45 -12.33 15.04
CA ARG A 35 2.80 -12.36 14.48
C ARG A 35 2.74 -12.12 12.99
N PHE A 36 3.37 -11.04 12.54
CA PHE A 36 3.55 -10.74 11.13
C PHE A 36 4.97 -11.07 10.69
N GLN A 37 5.08 -11.74 9.56
CA GLN A 37 6.35 -12.00 8.90
C GLN A 37 6.30 -11.49 7.47
N HIS A 38 7.32 -10.73 7.08
CA HIS A 38 7.48 -10.20 5.73
C HIS A 38 8.70 -10.83 5.09
N GLY A 39 8.49 -11.62 4.06
CA GLY A 39 9.57 -12.22 3.28
C GLY A 39 9.83 -11.44 2.00
N TYR A 40 11.09 -11.28 1.68
CA TYR A 40 11.56 -10.64 0.46
C TYR A 40 12.56 -11.55 -0.24
N ILE A 41 12.31 -11.84 -1.51
CA ILE A 41 13.15 -12.68 -2.34
C ILE A 41 13.65 -11.87 -3.52
N VAL A 42 14.94 -11.87 -3.73
CA VAL A 42 15.59 -11.33 -4.93
C VAL A 42 16.27 -12.45 -5.70
N ARG A 43 16.22 -12.36 -7.03
CA ARG A 43 16.84 -13.32 -7.94
C ARG A 43 17.71 -12.58 -8.95
N LYS A 44 18.88 -13.14 -9.22
CA LYS A 44 19.76 -12.61 -10.26
C LYS A 44 19.08 -12.59 -11.62
N GLY A 45 19.26 -11.50 -12.36
CA GLY A 45 18.66 -11.32 -13.68
C GLY A 45 17.18 -10.97 -13.68
N VAL A 46 16.54 -10.79 -12.51
CA VAL A 46 15.15 -10.38 -12.40
C VAL A 46 15.09 -8.95 -11.84
N SER A 47 14.48 -8.04 -12.60
CA SER A 47 14.25 -6.66 -12.17
C SER A 47 13.00 -6.57 -11.30
N GLY A 48 13.02 -7.24 -10.15
CA GLY A 48 11.88 -7.28 -9.24
C GLY A 48 12.22 -7.94 -7.91
N VAL A 49 11.35 -7.72 -6.94
CA VAL A 49 11.41 -8.34 -5.62
C VAL A 49 10.11 -9.10 -5.41
N TYR A 50 10.21 -10.41 -5.15
CA TYR A 50 9.06 -11.17 -4.71
C TYR A 50 8.84 -10.91 -3.24
N MET A 51 7.60 -10.71 -2.86
CA MET A 51 7.23 -10.42 -1.49
C MET A 51 6.09 -11.32 -1.05
N TYR A 52 6.15 -11.76 0.19
CA TYR A 52 5.06 -12.47 0.83
C TYR A 52 4.88 -12.02 2.28
N VAL A 53 3.68 -12.21 2.80
CA VAL A 53 3.34 -11.90 4.18
C VAL A 53 2.70 -13.14 4.81
N ILE A 54 3.15 -13.50 6.01
CA ILE A 54 2.57 -14.54 6.83
C ILE A 54 1.99 -13.88 8.08
N VAL A 55 0.74 -14.20 8.37
CA VAL A 55 0.06 -13.74 9.58
C VAL A 55 -0.30 -14.96 10.42
N ASN A 56 0.16 -15.01 11.65
CA ASN A 56 -0.15 -16.07 12.60
C ASN A 56 -0.74 -15.50 13.88
N GLY A 57 -1.72 -16.20 14.45
CA GLY A 57 -2.15 -15.98 15.82
C GLY A 57 -1.01 -16.32 16.81
N THR A 58 -1.04 -15.72 17.97
CA THR A 58 -0.16 -16.08 19.07
C THR A 58 -0.95 -16.91 20.09
N PRO A 59 -0.27 -17.78 20.89
CA PRO A 59 -0.98 -18.59 21.89
C PRO A 59 -1.74 -17.79 22.94
N THR A 60 -1.44 -16.52 23.09
CA THR A 60 -2.06 -15.60 24.04
C THR A 60 -3.17 -14.75 23.45
N SER A 61 -3.33 -14.73 22.12
CA SER A 61 -4.39 -13.96 21.48
C SER A 61 -5.73 -14.68 21.63
N SER A 62 -6.71 -14.03 22.25
CA SER A 62 -8.06 -14.58 22.39
C SER A 62 -8.87 -14.40 21.10
N SER A 63 -8.84 -13.22 20.54
CA SER A 63 -9.40 -12.86 19.24
C SER A 63 -8.83 -11.52 18.81
N VAL A 64 -8.39 -11.41 17.59
CA VAL A 64 -7.85 -10.17 17.02
C VAL A 64 -8.63 -9.79 15.78
N GLN A 65 -9.20 -8.60 15.80
CA GLN A 65 -9.84 -8.03 14.63
C GLN A 65 -8.79 -7.30 13.78
N LEU A 66 -8.63 -7.72 12.54
CA LEU A 66 -7.81 -7.05 11.54
C LEU A 66 -8.75 -6.38 10.53
N GLN A 67 -8.86 -5.07 10.59
CA GLN A 67 -9.70 -4.30 9.67
C GLN A 67 -9.01 -4.11 8.32
N GLU A 68 -7.73 -3.78 8.37
CA GLU A 68 -6.96 -3.50 7.17
C GLU A 68 -5.51 -3.91 7.36
N ALA A 69 -4.96 -4.63 6.38
CA ALA A 69 -3.54 -4.88 6.23
C ALA A 69 -3.14 -4.59 4.79
N ARG A 70 -2.09 -3.79 4.61
CA ARG A 70 -1.62 -3.38 3.29
C ARG A 70 -0.12 -3.24 3.25
N VAL A 71 0.42 -3.41 2.06
CA VAL A 71 1.79 -3.02 1.75
C VAL A 71 1.76 -1.67 1.07
N CYS A 72 2.42 -0.68 1.68
CA CYS A 72 2.55 0.66 1.14
C CYS A 72 3.99 0.87 0.68
N THR A 73 4.18 0.99 -0.61
CA THR A 73 5.47 1.34 -1.18
C THR A 73 5.53 2.83 -1.47
N ARG A 74 6.45 3.52 -0.81
CA ARG A 74 6.68 4.95 -0.99
C ARG A 74 7.86 5.18 -1.91
N THR A 75 7.67 6.06 -2.88
CA THR A 75 8.72 6.44 -3.84
C THR A 75 9.23 7.84 -3.57
N ASN A 76 10.30 8.25 -4.27
CA ASN A 76 10.71 9.64 -4.27
C ASN A 76 9.70 10.51 -5.06
N SER A 77 9.81 11.82 -4.91
CA SER A 77 8.88 12.80 -5.46
C SER A 77 8.83 12.88 -7.00
N SER A 78 9.69 12.15 -7.69
CA SER A 78 9.72 12.12 -9.17
C SER A 78 8.80 11.05 -9.77
N PHE A 79 8.18 10.21 -8.97
CA PHE A 79 7.24 9.18 -9.42
C PHE A 79 5.80 9.73 -9.39
N LEU A 80 5.46 10.53 -10.39
CA LEU A 80 4.17 11.24 -10.41
C LEU A 80 3.21 10.79 -11.52
N ASN A 81 3.50 9.69 -12.19
CA ASN A 81 2.57 9.12 -13.15
C ASN A 81 1.99 7.82 -12.58
N GLY A 82 0.73 7.87 -12.17
CA GLY A 82 0.00 6.72 -11.67
C GLY A 82 -0.54 5.86 -12.80
N TYR A 83 -0.57 4.56 -12.57
CA TYR A 83 -1.24 3.60 -13.41
C TYR A 83 -2.03 2.63 -12.53
N VAL A 84 -3.30 2.54 -12.80
CA VAL A 84 -4.22 1.57 -12.18
C VAL A 84 -4.67 0.57 -13.23
N ASP A 85 -5.10 1.06 -14.39
CA ASP A 85 -5.37 0.33 -15.62
C ASP A 85 -5.34 1.30 -16.83
N ASP A 86 -5.66 0.81 -18.01
CA ASP A 86 -5.65 1.61 -19.24
C ASP A 86 -6.65 2.77 -19.25
N SER A 87 -7.73 2.67 -18.50
CA SER A 87 -8.74 3.73 -18.35
C SER A 87 -8.40 4.73 -17.25
N MET A 88 -7.58 4.32 -16.26
CA MET A 88 -7.24 5.09 -15.08
C MET A 88 -5.72 5.19 -14.93
N ARG A 89 -5.15 6.13 -15.65
CA ARG A 89 -3.71 6.43 -15.61
C ARG A 89 -3.48 7.91 -15.87
N GLY A 90 -2.40 8.45 -15.34
CA GLY A 90 -2.03 9.84 -15.59
C GLY A 90 -1.22 10.46 -14.47
N LYS A 91 -1.03 11.76 -14.59
CA LYS A 91 -0.25 12.54 -13.63
C LYS A 91 -1.04 12.73 -12.34
N ILE A 92 -0.37 12.53 -11.22
CA ILE A 92 -0.85 12.89 -9.89
C ILE A 92 -0.17 14.20 -9.44
N PRO A 93 -0.78 14.98 -8.52
CA PRO A 93 -0.16 16.20 -8.02
C PRO A 93 1.20 15.94 -7.39
N SER A 94 2.08 16.92 -7.48
CA SER A 94 3.41 16.83 -6.89
C SER A 94 3.34 16.84 -5.36
N VAL A 95 4.33 16.25 -4.74
CA VAL A 95 4.47 16.24 -3.28
C VAL A 95 4.53 17.67 -2.72
N SER A 96 5.19 18.58 -3.43
CA SER A 96 5.29 19.99 -2.99
C SER A 96 3.96 20.73 -3.05
N GLU A 97 3.14 20.50 -4.08
CA GLU A 97 1.79 21.06 -4.17
C GLU A 97 0.91 20.56 -3.01
N LEU A 98 0.91 19.26 -2.76
CA LEU A 98 0.13 18.67 -1.68
C LEU A 98 0.65 19.10 -0.29
N ALA A 99 1.97 19.17 -0.09
CA ALA A 99 2.56 19.65 1.16
C ALA A 99 2.20 21.11 1.44
N ALA A 100 2.15 21.95 0.42
CA ALA A 100 1.71 23.35 0.57
C ALA A 100 0.25 23.44 1.00
N VAL A 101 -0.62 22.58 0.47
CA VAL A 101 -2.02 22.52 0.89
C VAL A 101 -2.14 21.98 2.33
N GLU A 102 -1.38 20.95 2.70
CA GLU A 102 -1.35 20.40 4.06
C GLU A 102 -0.86 21.42 5.09
N ALA A 103 0.16 22.23 4.74
CA ALA A 103 0.74 23.26 5.61
C ALA A 103 -0.23 24.43 5.89
N ASN A 104 -1.15 24.71 4.98
CA ASN A 104 -2.16 25.75 5.16
C ASN A 104 -3.27 25.37 6.17
N GLY A 105 -3.20 24.16 6.71
CA GLY A 105 -3.96 23.70 7.86
C GLY A 105 -5.41 23.33 7.59
N THR A 106 -5.99 22.68 8.57
CA THR A 106 -7.39 22.25 8.58
C THR A 106 -8.39 23.41 8.59
N ASP A 107 -7.97 24.62 8.97
CA ASP A 107 -8.84 25.79 9.09
C ASP A 107 -9.16 26.45 7.73
N ASN A 108 -8.49 26.06 6.66
CA ASN A 108 -8.64 26.68 5.35
C ASN A 108 -9.44 25.86 4.33
N ALA A 109 -10.20 24.87 4.71
CA ALA A 109 -10.96 24.02 3.80
C ALA A 109 -10.13 23.44 2.61
N ALA A 110 -8.81 23.58 2.65
CA ALA A 110 -7.89 23.10 1.62
C ALA A 110 -7.56 21.63 1.82
N TYR A 111 -7.39 21.20 3.07
CA TYR A 111 -7.31 19.79 3.45
C TYR A 111 -8.67 19.38 4.03
N VAL A 112 -9.43 18.67 3.22
CA VAL A 112 -10.81 18.31 3.58
C VAL A 112 -10.85 17.13 4.53
N GLN A 113 -10.13 16.07 4.18
CA GLN A 113 -9.96 14.85 4.98
C GLN A 113 -8.90 13.96 4.32
N ASP A 114 -8.52 12.90 4.97
CA ASP A 114 -7.59 11.85 4.56
C ASP A 114 -7.21 11.86 3.05
N ALA A 115 -6.11 12.54 2.70
CA ALA A 115 -5.61 12.74 1.35
C ALA A 115 -6.66 13.23 0.33
N THR A 116 -7.53 14.15 0.77
CA THR A 116 -8.47 14.90 -0.08
C THR A 116 -8.18 16.39 0.08
N TYR A 117 -7.88 17.05 -1.03
CA TYR A 117 -7.34 18.41 -1.07
C TYR A 117 -8.14 19.28 -2.03
N LYS A 118 -8.40 20.53 -1.61
CA LYS A 118 -8.82 21.59 -2.52
C LYS A 118 -7.57 22.27 -3.04
N MET A 119 -7.30 22.10 -4.32
CA MET A 119 -6.11 22.65 -4.97
C MET A 119 -6.25 24.16 -5.20
N PRO A 120 -5.14 24.92 -5.39
CA PRO A 120 -5.17 26.36 -5.61
C PRO A 120 -6.00 26.80 -6.84
N ASP A 121 -6.14 25.95 -7.85
CA ASP A 121 -6.96 26.19 -9.04
C ASP A 121 -8.46 25.91 -8.80
N GLY A 122 -8.83 25.54 -7.59
CA GLY A 122 -10.19 25.21 -7.20
C GLY A 122 -10.63 23.77 -7.46
N THR A 123 -9.79 22.95 -8.09
CA THR A 123 -10.08 21.52 -8.29
C THR A 123 -9.97 20.74 -6.99
N ILE A 124 -10.65 19.60 -6.91
CA ILE A 124 -10.53 18.67 -5.79
C ILE A 124 -9.68 17.49 -6.25
N TYR A 125 -8.56 17.31 -5.59
CA TYR A 125 -7.78 16.08 -5.68
C TYR A 125 -8.08 15.19 -4.48
N THR A 126 -8.35 13.93 -4.73
CA THR A 126 -8.49 12.96 -3.66
C THR A 126 -7.82 11.64 -4.06
N LYS A 127 -7.20 10.96 -3.09
CA LYS A 127 -6.68 9.62 -3.31
C LYS A 127 -7.74 8.64 -3.83
N TYR A 128 -9.00 8.89 -3.52
CA TYR A 128 -10.12 8.05 -3.93
C TYR A 128 -10.43 8.13 -5.43
N ASN A 129 -9.94 9.15 -6.14
CA ASN A 129 -10.00 9.20 -7.61
C ASN A 129 -9.19 8.07 -8.28
N TRP A 130 -8.27 7.45 -7.54
CA TRP A 130 -7.43 6.34 -7.97
C TRP A 130 -7.88 5.00 -7.39
N GLY A 131 -9.08 4.97 -6.83
CA GLY A 131 -9.74 3.74 -6.43
C GLY A 131 -10.28 2.99 -7.63
N GLN A 132 -10.23 1.66 -7.57
CA GLN A 132 -10.72 0.81 -8.65
C GLN A 132 -11.39 -0.45 -8.13
N TYR A 133 -12.22 -1.04 -9.00
CA TYR A 133 -12.86 -2.32 -8.70
C TYR A 133 -11.84 -3.46 -8.66
N VAL A 134 -12.13 -4.48 -7.85
CA VAL A 134 -11.22 -5.62 -7.63
C VAL A 134 -10.99 -6.43 -8.92
N VAL A 135 -11.98 -6.52 -9.78
CA VAL A 135 -11.84 -7.22 -11.07
C VAL A 135 -11.14 -6.31 -12.06
N ARG A 136 -9.85 -6.50 -12.19
CA ARG A 136 -9.01 -5.67 -13.06
C ARG A 136 -7.69 -6.33 -13.42
N ASP A 137 -6.87 -5.55 -14.07
CA ASP A 137 -5.56 -5.93 -14.55
C ASP A 137 -4.61 -6.43 -13.45
N SER A 138 -3.60 -7.12 -13.89
CA SER A 138 -2.66 -7.83 -13.04
C SER A 138 -1.57 -6.95 -12.43
N LEU A 139 -1.55 -5.65 -12.70
CA LEU A 139 -0.55 -4.74 -12.16
C LEU A 139 -1.09 -3.31 -11.96
N HIS A 140 -0.49 -2.62 -11.01
CA HIS A 140 -0.68 -1.18 -10.80
C HIS A 140 0.61 -0.58 -10.24
N GLY A 141 0.76 0.72 -10.34
CA GLY A 141 1.98 1.33 -9.81
C GLY A 141 2.22 2.77 -10.21
N LEU A 142 3.46 3.17 -10.09
CA LEU A 142 3.93 4.52 -10.31
C LEU A 142 5.11 4.54 -11.28
N MET A 143 5.06 5.43 -12.24
CA MET A 143 6.15 5.64 -13.18
C MET A 143 6.86 6.96 -12.90
N HIS A 144 8.18 6.94 -13.01
CA HIS A 144 9.02 8.11 -12.91
C HIS A 144 8.71 9.11 -14.02
N ASN A 145 8.86 10.40 -13.74
CA ASN A 145 8.55 11.48 -14.67
C ASN A 145 9.32 11.42 -16.00
N ASN A 146 10.50 10.81 -16.01
CA ASN A 146 11.28 10.62 -17.24
C ASN A 146 10.76 9.51 -18.16
N GLY A 147 9.80 8.69 -17.69
CA GLY A 147 9.19 7.60 -18.44
C GLY A 147 10.03 6.35 -18.66
N TYR A 148 11.26 6.29 -18.12
CA TYR A 148 12.17 5.16 -18.39
C TYR A 148 12.03 4.01 -17.41
N TYR A 149 11.48 4.24 -16.22
CA TYR A 149 11.30 3.20 -15.20
C TYR A 149 10.11 3.49 -14.30
N GLY A 150 9.61 2.44 -13.68
CA GLY A 150 8.49 2.48 -12.78
C GLY A 150 8.63 1.50 -11.64
N LEU A 151 7.76 1.62 -10.67
CA LEU A 151 7.56 0.67 -9.60
C LEU A 151 6.18 0.07 -9.76
N TRP A 152 6.13 -1.24 -9.88
CA TRP A 152 4.92 -1.98 -10.18
C TRP A 152 4.62 -3.01 -9.09
N ASN A 153 3.41 -2.98 -8.58
CA ASN A 153 2.85 -4.07 -7.81
C ASN A 153 2.19 -5.04 -8.78
N ILE A 154 2.64 -6.28 -8.77
CA ILE A 154 2.12 -7.35 -9.60
C ILE A 154 1.58 -8.43 -8.66
N PRO A 155 0.28 -8.42 -8.32
CA PRO A 155 -0.31 -9.46 -7.49
C PRO A 155 -0.29 -10.80 -8.20
N CYS A 156 0.06 -11.85 -7.48
CA CYS A 156 0.12 -13.20 -8.06
C CYS A 156 -1.26 -13.79 -8.34
N SER A 157 -2.27 -13.36 -7.60
CA SER A 157 -3.68 -13.66 -7.84
C SER A 157 -4.57 -12.60 -7.17
N GLN A 158 -5.87 -12.63 -7.45
CA GLN A 158 -6.86 -11.75 -6.82
C GLN A 158 -7.72 -12.47 -5.77
N GLU A 159 -7.47 -13.73 -5.52
CA GLU A 159 -8.29 -14.57 -4.64
C GLU A 159 -8.34 -14.09 -3.20
N TRP A 160 -7.27 -13.47 -2.73
CA TRP A 160 -7.13 -12.94 -1.39
C TRP A 160 -7.53 -11.47 -1.24
N MET A 161 -7.95 -10.82 -2.33
CA MET A 161 -8.49 -9.47 -2.27
C MET A 161 -9.92 -9.50 -1.73
N PRO A 162 -10.20 -8.88 -0.58
CA PRO A 162 -11.54 -8.88 -0.01
C PRO A 162 -12.49 -8.01 -0.82
N GLY A 163 -13.79 -8.27 -0.67
CA GLY A 163 -14.85 -7.39 -1.11
C GLY A 163 -15.53 -7.73 -2.43
N GLY A 164 -15.02 -8.73 -3.15
CA GLY A 164 -15.67 -9.22 -4.37
C GLY A 164 -15.64 -8.24 -5.54
N PRO A 165 -16.36 -8.53 -6.63
CA PRO A 165 -16.16 -7.87 -7.93
C PRO A 165 -16.60 -6.40 -7.99
N MET A 166 -17.43 -5.95 -7.08
CA MET A 166 -17.94 -4.56 -7.06
C MET A 166 -17.19 -3.66 -6.08
N LYS A 167 -16.17 -4.19 -5.42
CA LYS A 167 -15.43 -3.42 -4.46
C LYS A 167 -14.33 -2.61 -5.13
N GLN A 168 -14.18 -1.36 -4.69
CA GLN A 168 -13.06 -0.51 -5.07
C GLN A 168 -11.88 -0.66 -4.11
N GLU A 169 -10.68 -0.69 -4.66
CA GLU A 169 -9.45 -0.64 -3.91
C GLU A 169 -8.59 0.56 -4.32
N LEU A 170 -7.97 1.15 -3.33
CA LEU A 170 -7.01 2.23 -3.53
C LEU A 170 -5.64 1.64 -3.88
N THR A 171 -5.08 2.03 -5.02
CA THR A 171 -3.83 1.44 -5.51
C THR A 171 -2.70 2.44 -5.62
N VAL A 172 -2.96 3.64 -6.08
CA VAL A 172 -1.95 4.70 -6.24
C VAL A 172 -2.48 6.05 -5.80
N HIS A 173 -1.64 6.87 -5.20
CA HIS A 173 -1.92 8.27 -4.91
C HIS A 173 -0.65 9.01 -4.48
N ALA A 174 -0.78 10.30 -4.16
CA ALA A 174 0.27 11.06 -3.50
C ALA A 174 -0.27 11.77 -2.25
N THR A 175 0.65 12.09 -1.37
CA THR A 175 0.45 12.96 -0.20
C THR A 175 1.54 14.04 -0.19
N GLY A 176 1.44 15.00 0.71
CA GLY A 176 2.51 15.99 0.93
C GLY A 176 3.87 15.40 1.38
N LYS A 177 3.96 14.08 1.54
CA LYS A 177 5.19 13.39 1.95
C LYS A 177 5.81 12.55 0.84
N SER A 178 5.00 11.85 0.07
CA SER A 178 5.49 10.95 -1.00
C SER A 178 4.36 10.51 -1.92
N PRO A 179 4.68 10.13 -3.16
CA PRO A 179 3.84 9.22 -3.95
C PRO A 179 3.82 7.84 -3.29
N ILE A 180 2.69 7.15 -3.41
CA ILE A 180 2.44 5.86 -2.75
C ILE A 180 1.79 4.91 -3.74
N SER A 181 2.29 3.68 -3.79
CA SER A 181 1.60 2.55 -4.39
C SER A 181 1.21 1.57 -3.28
N ILE A 182 -0.04 1.11 -3.30
CA ILE A 182 -0.62 0.27 -2.26
C ILE A 182 -1.03 -1.06 -2.86
N GLN A 183 -0.71 -2.14 -2.15
CA GLN A 183 -1.27 -3.46 -2.35
C GLN A 183 -2.03 -3.85 -1.08
N MET A 184 -3.34 -3.99 -1.21
CA MET A 184 -4.17 -4.50 -0.12
C MET A 184 -3.92 -5.99 0.07
N LEU A 185 -3.74 -6.41 1.31
CA LEU A 185 -3.57 -7.80 1.70
C LEU A 185 -4.83 -8.33 2.35
N GLN A 186 -5.48 -7.50 3.17
CA GLN A 186 -6.64 -7.87 3.95
C GLN A 186 -7.45 -6.63 4.31
N GLY A 187 -8.77 -6.79 4.40
CA GLY A 187 -9.68 -5.71 4.78
C GLY A 187 -9.99 -4.79 3.62
N GLU A 188 -10.60 -3.69 3.93
CA GLU A 188 -11.12 -2.74 2.94
C GLU A 188 -10.74 -1.33 3.27
N HIS A 189 -10.34 -0.58 2.25
CA HIS A 189 -10.15 0.85 2.39
C HIS A 189 -11.47 1.62 2.31
N PHE A 190 -12.41 1.12 1.51
CA PHE A 190 -13.71 1.75 1.27
C PHE A 190 -14.88 1.08 2.01
N GLY A 191 -14.62 0.20 2.92
CA GLY A 191 -15.67 -0.57 3.55
C GLY A 191 -15.39 -0.91 5.01
N THR A 192 -16.16 -1.85 5.53
CA THR A 192 -16.10 -2.28 6.93
C THR A 192 -15.76 -3.76 7.09
N ALA A 193 -15.31 -4.41 6.02
CA ALA A 193 -14.93 -5.81 6.11
C ALA A 193 -13.71 -5.98 7.03
N SER A 194 -13.82 -6.87 7.96
CA SER A 194 -12.74 -7.21 8.89
C SER A 194 -12.64 -8.70 9.05
N MET A 195 -11.44 -9.16 9.32
CA MET A 195 -11.21 -10.53 9.73
C MET A 195 -10.98 -10.63 11.23
N PHE A 196 -11.49 -11.72 11.78
CA PHE A 196 -11.23 -12.11 13.16
C PHE A 196 -10.32 -13.34 13.15
N TYR A 197 -9.18 -13.21 13.79
CA TYR A 197 -8.27 -14.32 14.04
C TYR A 197 -8.54 -14.84 15.44
N ASN A 198 -8.99 -16.08 15.52
CA ASN A 198 -9.24 -16.79 16.76
C ASN A 198 -8.19 -17.88 16.96
N ASN A 199 -7.79 -18.13 18.19
CA ASN A 199 -6.98 -19.30 18.55
C ASN A 199 -7.86 -20.54 18.72
#